data_55e0aa1339557fd38c8fbbfc7c323c51
#
_entry.id   55e0aa1339557fd38c8fbbfc7c323c51
#
_cell.length_a   1.000
_cell.length_b   1.000
_cell.length_c   1.000
_cell.angle_alpha   90.00
_cell.angle_beta   90.00
_cell.angle_gamma   90.00
#
_symmetry.space_group_name_H-M   'P 1'
#
loop_
_entity.id
_entity.type
_entity.pdbx_description
1 polymer ?
#
loop_
_entity_poly.entity_id
_entity_poly.type
_entity_poly.pdbx_seq_one_letter_code
_entity_poly.pdbx_strand_id
1 'polypeptide(L)'
;MTACNMMQESTRFQASEREIILVDDDYPNDIGVSDIFGNVHVGEGLYLNKDVYERLYGYQKKALLWFWGLHRKNKGGILGDDMGLGKTIQVIAFLRSLTETIPSLKLRVLLVLPATLIENWIREFNKWAPKINVFKLHGHQPMNTRWRLLDKVQMTGGVLLTSYGLLRTCWYELSLNKERRTFVWDYMICDEGHQIKNPEALTTKAARAISATHKFILTGTPIQNNLMEFWTLFSFVERSILGEQKTFKREYETSIANSRKKEASEEMKAMGNALSESLRRLTDPYFLHRRKADVLKKKEVIEGNEKGQENEGSLKNERKQEDDALPGCSYWRMDSHPPLNEAKTLTHKNDLVMWLSPSPKQFLYYNQYINLKFFKKVMRQNDKKCVFAELMILKGLCDHPRLLSKKAFCMLGLIPPPSDGWQEAAFEMEFAANDITRVSEDVLIQESGKLEFLFKLLENLREEGHRCLVFSKSLKMLNIIEKILRGRRFRWKRLDGSIHDMTEREAIIQDFQQDDSYNLFLLSTKVGGTGLNLTGADRIVIVDPSWNPSTDNQAVGRAYRIGQTKSVIVYRLITCGTVEEKIYRRQVFKESLIKQTTGNSDEDTYR
;
A
#
# COMPACT_ATOMS: atom_id res chain seq x y z
N MET A 1 -1.26 42.59 -20.78
CA MET A 1 -0.10 42.26 -21.67
C MET A 1 0.88 41.22 -21.08
N THR A 2 0.61 40.61 -19.93
CA THR A 2 1.52 39.66 -19.28
C THR A 2 1.14 38.18 -19.45
N ALA A 3 -0.08 37.89 -19.84
CA ALA A 3 -0.53 36.48 -20.04
C ALA A 3 -0.22 35.92 -21.45
N CYS A 4 -0.03 36.78 -22.45
CA CYS A 4 0.25 36.38 -23.82
C CYS A 4 1.72 35.99 -24.05
N ASN A 5 2.64 36.58 -23.28
CA ASN A 5 4.07 36.28 -23.37
C ASN A 5 4.46 34.96 -22.68
N MET A 6 3.67 34.47 -21.72
CA MET A 6 3.91 33.15 -21.10
C MET A 6 3.55 31.97 -21.99
N MET A 7 2.64 32.14 -22.96
CA MET A 7 2.33 31.10 -23.94
C MET A 7 3.41 30.97 -25.04
N GLN A 8 4.19 32.02 -25.30
CA GLN A 8 5.25 31.98 -26.31
C GLN A 8 6.58 31.44 -25.80
N GLU A 9 6.86 31.50 -24.50
CA GLU A 9 8.06 30.86 -23.93
C GLU A 9 7.89 29.37 -23.66
N SER A 10 6.66 28.86 -23.50
CA SER A 10 6.41 27.41 -23.41
C SER A 10 6.54 26.67 -24.75
N THR A 11 6.59 27.42 -25.86
CA THR A 11 6.75 26.84 -27.22
C THR A 11 8.21 26.70 -27.66
N ARG A 12 9.19 27.16 -26.87
CA ARG A 12 10.62 27.04 -27.20
C ARG A 12 11.35 25.81 -26.65
N PHE A 13 10.64 24.94 -25.92
CA PHE A 13 11.10 23.58 -25.62
C PHE A 13 10.45 22.56 -26.58
N GLN A 14 10.42 22.90 -27.86
CA GLN A 14 10.12 21.94 -28.92
C GLN A 14 11.41 21.41 -29.51
N ALA A 15 11.37 20.09 -29.67
CA ALA A 15 12.11 19.28 -30.58
C ALA A 15 13.35 18.60 -30.02
N SER A 16 13.14 17.41 -29.47
CA SER A 16 13.70 16.21 -30.08
C SER A 16 12.94 15.00 -29.57
N GLU A 17 12.31 14.34 -30.53
CA GLU A 17 11.81 12.96 -30.48
C GLU A 17 10.74 12.64 -29.42
N ARG A 18 9.49 12.98 -29.77
CA ARG A 18 8.27 12.34 -29.27
C ARG A 18 8.18 10.92 -29.82
N GLU A 19 8.88 9.97 -29.26
CA GLU A 19 8.33 8.62 -29.19
C GLU A 19 7.52 8.50 -27.91
N ILE A 20 6.23 8.82 -28.03
CA ILE A 20 5.21 8.41 -27.09
C ILE A 20 5.25 6.89 -27.12
N ILE A 21 5.62 6.26 -26.02
CA ILE A 21 5.32 4.85 -25.81
C ILE A 21 3.81 4.79 -25.58
N LEU A 22 3.06 4.89 -26.69
CA LEU A 22 1.70 4.40 -26.74
C LEU A 22 1.81 2.89 -26.56
N VAL A 23 1.36 2.41 -25.41
CA VAL A 23 1.13 1.00 -25.21
C VAL A 23 -0.17 0.70 -25.96
N ASP A 24 -0.09 0.66 -27.29
CA ASP A 24 -1.18 0.17 -28.14
C ASP A 24 -1.44 -1.29 -27.79
N ASP A 25 -2.71 -1.67 -27.83
CA ASP A 25 -3.20 -3.02 -27.51
C ASP A 25 -2.73 -4.10 -28.51
N ASP A 26 -2.00 -3.72 -29.57
CA ASP A 26 -1.40 -4.64 -30.53
C ASP A 26 -0.05 -5.14 -30.06
N TYR A 27 -0.05 -6.35 -29.52
CA TYR A 27 1.19 -7.12 -29.33
C TYR A 27 1.80 -7.41 -30.69
N PRO A 28 3.09 -7.10 -30.94
CA PRO A 28 3.77 -7.61 -32.13
C PRO A 28 3.76 -9.15 -32.06
N ASN A 29 3.33 -9.79 -33.14
CA ASN A 29 3.22 -11.25 -33.30
C ASN A 29 4.55 -12.02 -33.23
N ASP A 30 5.67 -11.40 -32.84
CA ASP A 30 6.98 -12.03 -32.69
C ASP A 30 7.25 -12.56 -31.26
N ILE A 31 6.22 -12.82 -30.47
CA ILE A 31 6.34 -13.39 -29.14
C ILE A 31 6.43 -14.92 -29.28
N GLY A 32 7.62 -15.47 -29.13
CA GLY A 32 7.74 -16.90 -29.00
C GLY A 32 9.00 -17.57 -29.55
N VAL A 33 9.94 -16.84 -30.11
CA VAL A 33 11.25 -17.43 -30.43
C VAL A 33 12.03 -17.58 -29.13
N SER A 34 12.08 -18.78 -28.58
CA SER A 34 12.98 -19.08 -27.47
C SER A 34 14.41 -19.16 -28.00
N ASP A 35 15.33 -18.53 -27.27
CA ASP A 35 16.75 -18.71 -27.52
C ASP A 35 17.21 -20.14 -27.17
N ILE A 36 18.45 -20.46 -27.49
CA ILE A 36 19.07 -21.76 -27.20
C ILE A 36 19.11 -22.09 -25.69
N PHE A 37 18.85 -21.13 -24.82
CA PHE A 37 18.82 -21.27 -23.36
C PHE A 37 17.40 -21.38 -22.79
N GLY A 38 16.35 -21.41 -23.64
CA GLY A 38 14.94 -21.48 -23.21
C GLY A 38 14.38 -20.16 -22.69
N ASN A 39 14.97 -19.03 -23.07
CA ASN A 39 14.43 -17.70 -22.75
C ASN A 39 13.51 -17.23 -23.88
N VAL A 40 12.42 -16.58 -23.51
CA VAL A 40 11.44 -16.01 -24.43
C VAL A 40 11.78 -14.55 -24.66
N HIS A 41 11.69 -14.09 -25.90
CA HIS A 41 11.77 -12.67 -26.25
C HIS A 41 10.54 -11.94 -25.74
N VAL A 42 10.72 -11.03 -24.78
CA VAL A 42 9.61 -10.27 -24.14
C VAL A 42 9.22 -9.07 -25.01
N GLY A 43 10.15 -8.52 -25.78
CA GLY A 43 10.03 -7.37 -26.64
C GLY A 43 11.26 -6.47 -26.57
N GLU A 44 11.54 -5.70 -27.62
CA GLU A 44 12.62 -4.71 -27.70
C GLU A 44 14.03 -5.24 -27.30
N GLY A 45 14.30 -6.53 -27.51
CA GLY A 45 15.58 -7.16 -27.15
C GLY A 45 15.69 -7.58 -25.69
N LEU A 46 14.62 -7.58 -24.92
CA LEU A 46 14.57 -8.10 -23.56
C LEU A 46 14.22 -9.60 -23.57
N TYR A 47 14.95 -10.41 -22.82
CA TYR A 47 14.73 -11.85 -22.70
C TYR A 47 14.39 -12.23 -21.26
N LEU A 48 13.53 -13.22 -21.09
CA LEU A 48 13.16 -13.79 -19.79
C LEU A 48 12.91 -15.29 -19.94
N ASN A 49 13.33 -16.04 -18.96
CA ASN A 49 13.07 -17.50 -18.90
C ASN A 49 11.58 -17.81 -19.06
N LYS A 50 11.28 -18.79 -19.92
CA LYS A 50 9.93 -19.20 -20.30
C LYS A 50 9.04 -19.50 -19.11
N ASP A 51 9.53 -20.28 -18.13
CA ASP A 51 8.73 -20.69 -16.96
C ASP A 51 8.29 -19.48 -16.11
N VAL A 52 9.13 -18.43 -16.04
CA VAL A 52 8.75 -17.19 -15.34
C VAL A 52 7.79 -16.37 -16.18
N TYR A 53 8.07 -16.23 -17.48
CA TYR A 53 7.25 -15.45 -18.40
C TYR A 53 5.80 -15.97 -18.47
N GLU A 54 5.60 -17.28 -18.58
CA GLU A 54 4.28 -17.89 -18.65
C GLU A 54 3.47 -17.71 -17.35
N ARG A 55 4.15 -17.58 -16.22
CA ARG A 55 3.51 -17.35 -14.90
C ARG A 55 3.17 -15.91 -14.61
N LEU A 56 3.60 -14.95 -15.44
CA LEU A 56 3.28 -13.54 -15.31
C LEU A 56 1.95 -13.22 -15.99
N TYR A 57 1.14 -12.41 -15.34
CA TYR A 57 -0.06 -11.83 -15.95
C TYR A 57 0.30 -10.83 -17.06
N GLY A 58 -0.59 -10.62 -18.04
CA GLY A 58 -0.35 -9.72 -19.18
C GLY A 58 0.07 -8.29 -18.75
N TYR A 59 -0.61 -7.72 -17.76
CA TYR A 59 -0.22 -6.41 -17.23
C TYR A 59 1.15 -6.41 -16.55
N GLN A 60 1.59 -7.52 -15.95
CA GLN A 60 2.94 -7.64 -15.36
C GLN A 60 4.01 -7.72 -16.46
N LYS A 61 3.72 -8.40 -17.56
CA LYS A 61 4.59 -8.42 -18.75
C LYS A 61 4.78 -7.01 -19.34
N LYS A 62 3.70 -6.22 -19.44
CA LYS A 62 3.77 -4.81 -19.85
C LYS A 62 4.67 -3.97 -18.91
N ALA A 63 4.70 -4.26 -17.62
CA ALA A 63 5.59 -3.56 -16.69
C ALA A 63 7.07 -3.87 -16.95
N LEU A 64 7.42 -5.09 -17.39
CA LEU A 64 8.81 -5.42 -17.76
C LEU A 64 9.30 -4.54 -18.91
N LEU A 65 8.46 -4.34 -19.93
CA LEU A 65 8.77 -3.46 -21.07
C LEU A 65 8.91 -2.00 -20.63
N TRP A 66 8.05 -1.53 -19.73
CA TRP A 66 8.15 -0.18 -19.17
C TRP A 66 9.45 0.01 -18.37
N PHE A 67 9.84 -0.94 -17.52
CA PHE A 67 11.14 -0.91 -16.82
C PHE A 67 12.29 -0.93 -17.81
N TRP A 68 12.21 -1.75 -18.86
CA TRP A 68 13.23 -1.87 -19.89
C TRP A 68 13.38 -0.58 -20.70
N GLY A 69 12.28 0.07 -21.10
CA GLY A 69 12.29 1.36 -21.77
C GLY A 69 12.95 2.46 -20.92
N LEU A 70 12.70 2.47 -19.59
CA LEU A 70 13.39 3.39 -18.69
C LEU A 70 14.89 3.06 -18.52
N HIS A 71 15.24 1.77 -18.44
CA HIS A 71 16.62 1.32 -18.39
C HIS A 71 17.42 1.82 -19.61
N ARG A 72 16.90 1.61 -20.81
CA ARG A 72 17.54 2.05 -22.05
C ARG A 72 17.74 3.58 -22.14
N LYS A 73 16.87 4.34 -21.51
CA LYS A 73 16.94 5.81 -21.43
C LYS A 73 17.79 6.32 -20.26
N ASN A 74 18.39 5.44 -19.45
CA ASN A 74 19.09 5.77 -18.22
C ASN A 74 18.23 6.60 -17.25
N LYS A 75 16.93 6.27 -17.16
CA LYS A 75 15.96 6.94 -16.30
C LYS A 75 15.47 6.01 -15.20
N GLY A 76 14.91 6.61 -14.16
CA GLY A 76 14.18 5.89 -13.13
C GLY A 76 12.67 6.07 -13.29
N GLY A 77 11.88 5.46 -12.38
CA GLY A 77 10.44 5.56 -12.45
C GLY A 77 9.73 5.18 -11.15
N ILE A 78 8.42 5.40 -11.12
CA ILE A 78 7.56 5.07 -10.00
C ILE A 78 6.55 4.02 -10.45
N LEU A 79 6.63 2.81 -9.88
CA LEU A 79 5.60 1.78 -10.03
C LEU A 79 4.53 1.99 -8.94
N GLY A 80 3.44 2.62 -9.36
CA GLY A 80 2.34 3.05 -8.51
C GLY A 80 1.15 2.08 -8.45
N ASP A 81 1.27 0.87 -8.97
CA ASP A 81 0.22 -0.13 -9.02
C ASP A 81 -0.48 -0.33 -7.67
N ASP A 82 -1.78 -0.58 -7.71
CA ASP A 82 -2.55 -0.94 -6.53
C ASP A 82 -1.89 -2.06 -5.73
N MET A 83 -2.13 -2.07 -4.41
CA MET A 83 -1.63 -3.13 -3.55
C MET A 83 -2.21 -4.49 -3.96
N GLY A 84 -1.34 -5.51 -4.02
CA GLY A 84 -1.74 -6.86 -4.42
C GLY A 84 -1.65 -7.15 -5.92
N LEU A 85 -1.25 -6.20 -6.77
CA LEU A 85 -0.97 -6.42 -8.19
C LEU A 85 0.43 -7.01 -8.47
N GLY A 86 1.17 -7.40 -7.43
CA GLY A 86 2.43 -8.11 -7.59
C GLY A 86 3.63 -7.24 -7.96
N LYS A 87 3.75 -6.03 -7.43
CA LYS A 87 4.92 -5.16 -7.64
C LYS A 87 6.24 -5.87 -7.38
N THR A 88 6.34 -6.66 -6.31
CA THR A 88 7.52 -7.47 -5.96
C THR A 88 7.93 -8.40 -7.09
N ILE A 89 6.98 -9.15 -7.64
CA ILE A 89 7.23 -10.11 -8.72
C ILE A 89 7.67 -9.39 -10.00
N GLN A 90 7.03 -8.26 -10.33
CA GLN A 90 7.40 -7.44 -11.49
C GLN A 90 8.85 -6.97 -11.44
N VAL A 91 9.29 -6.50 -10.27
CA VAL A 91 10.69 -6.06 -10.06
C VAL A 91 11.66 -7.23 -10.14
N ILE A 92 11.36 -8.36 -9.45
CA ILE A 92 12.24 -9.53 -9.46
C ILE A 92 12.35 -10.10 -10.88
N ALA A 93 11.24 -10.21 -11.61
CA ALA A 93 11.23 -10.66 -13.00
C ALA A 93 12.03 -9.73 -13.92
N PHE A 94 11.92 -8.40 -13.72
CA PHE A 94 12.72 -7.43 -14.45
C PHE A 94 14.22 -7.57 -14.15
N LEU A 95 14.63 -7.67 -12.88
CA LEU A 95 16.04 -7.86 -12.51
C LEU A 95 16.59 -9.18 -13.08
N ARG A 96 15.77 -10.23 -13.09
CA ARG A 96 16.12 -11.51 -13.72
C ARG A 96 16.27 -11.36 -15.23
N SER A 97 15.34 -10.69 -15.90
CA SER A 97 15.43 -10.47 -17.34
C SER A 97 16.69 -9.70 -17.75
N LEU A 98 17.14 -8.74 -16.93
CA LEU A 98 18.43 -8.05 -17.16
C LEU A 98 19.62 -9.01 -17.14
N THR A 99 19.67 -9.94 -16.18
CA THR A 99 20.77 -10.92 -16.08
C THR A 99 20.71 -11.98 -17.18
N GLU A 100 19.54 -12.28 -17.72
CA GLU A 100 19.36 -13.20 -18.85
C GLU A 100 19.64 -12.53 -20.20
N THR A 101 19.31 -11.23 -20.32
CA THR A 101 19.58 -10.43 -21.53
C THR A 101 21.04 -10.04 -21.65
N ILE A 102 21.70 -9.73 -20.54
CA ILE A 102 23.10 -9.28 -20.49
C ILE A 102 23.87 -10.17 -19.51
N PRO A 103 24.32 -11.38 -19.92
CA PRO A 103 24.96 -12.34 -19.01
C PRO A 103 26.25 -11.84 -18.36
N SER A 104 26.96 -10.89 -18.99
CA SER A 104 28.17 -10.26 -18.44
C SER A 104 27.89 -9.19 -17.38
N LEU A 105 26.62 -8.80 -17.18
CA LEU A 105 26.24 -7.74 -16.26
C LEU A 105 26.43 -8.18 -14.81
N LYS A 106 27.34 -7.50 -14.12
CA LYS A 106 27.45 -7.61 -12.66
C LYS A 106 26.43 -6.67 -12.01
N LEU A 107 25.18 -7.09 -11.98
CA LEU A 107 24.06 -6.29 -11.49
C LEU A 107 24.19 -6.00 -9.98
N ARG A 108 24.32 -4.73 -9.58
CA ARG A 108 24.46 -4.27 -8.20
C ARG A 108 23.24 -3.46 -7.80
N VAL A 109 22.37 -4.06 -7.01
CA VAL A 109 21.08 -3.48 -6.62
C VAL A 109 21.05 -3.19 -5.13
N LEU A 110 20.72 -1.96 -4.76
CA LEU A 110 20.35 -1.58 -3.40
C LEU A 110 18.82 -1.53 -3.30
N LEU A 111 18.24 -2.47 -2.58
CA LEU A 111 16.79 -2.55 -2.37
C LEU A 111 16.46 -2.16 -0.93
N VAL A 112 15.76 -1.02 -0.78
CA VAL A 112 15.35 -0.44 0.50
C VAL A 112 13.88 -0.69 0.74
N LEU A 113 13.56 -1.29 1.88
CA LEU A 113 12.19 -1.73 2.18
C LEU A 113 11.87 -1.68 3.68
N PRO A 114 10.61 -1.75 4.10
CA PRO A 114 10.25 -1.95 5.49
C PRO A 114 10.90 -3.22 6.05
N ALA A 115 11.46 -3.17 7.27
CA ALA A 115 12.18 -4.29 7.87
C ALA A 115 11.37 -5.60 7.90
N THR A 116 10.05 -5.48 8.06
CA THR A 116 9.10 -6.61 8.08
C THR A 116 8.93 -7.31 6.73
N LEU A 117 9.38 -6.72 5.64
CA LEU A 117 9.26 -7.29 4.29
C LEU A 117 10.53 -8.01 3.82
N ILE A 118 11.65 -7.88 4.53
CA ILE A 118 12.95 -8.41 4.10
C ILE A 118 12.87 -9.91 3.84
N GLU A 119 12.34 -10.69 4.77
CA GLU A 119 12.26 -12.15 4.62
C GLU A 119 11.30 -12.55 3.48
N ASN A 120 10.21 -11.81 3.31
CA ASN A 120 9.30 -12.05 2.19
C ASN A 120 9.99 -11.82 0.83
N TRP A 121 10.75 -10.74 0.70
CA TRP A 121 11.51 -10.48 -0.51
C TRP A 121 12.58 -11.55 -0.79
N ILE A 122 13.27 -12.05 0.26
CA ILE A 122 14.24 -13.14 0.12
C ILE A 122 13.55 -14.40 -0.42
N ARG A 123 12.37 -14.77 0.14
CA ARG A 123 11.58 -15.91 -0.33
C ARG A 123 11.13 -15.76 -1.79
N GLU A 124 10.68 -14.56 -2.15
CA GLU A 124 10.27 -14.29 -3.54
C GLU A 124 11.47 -14.32 -4.51
N PHE A 125 12.65 -13.81 -4.14
CA PHE A 125 13.85 -13.94 -4.95
C PHE A 125 14.24 -15.42 -5.15
N ASN A 126 14.25 -16.22 -4.10
CA ASN A 126 14.55 -17.65 -4.18
C ASN A 126 13.57 -18.40 -5.11
N LYS A 127 12.31 -17.99 -5.13
CA LYS A 127 11.26 -18.58 -5.96
C LYS A 127 11.35 -18.16 -7.43
N TRP A 128 11.60 -16.87 -7.72
CA TRP A 128 11.48 -16.30 -9.05
C TRP A 128 12.82 -16.05 -9.75
N ALA A 129 13.89 -15.84 -9.00
CA ALA A 129 15.23 -15.53 -9.51
C ALA A 129 16.33 -16.19 -8.66
N PRO A 130 16.38 -17.53 -8.53
CA PRO A 130 17.29 -18.23 -7.63
C PRO A 130 18.78 -18.05 -7.99
N LYS A 131 19.08 -17.63 -9.21
CA LYS A 131 20.47 -17.36 -9.67
C LYS A 131 21.00 -16.00 -9.22
N ILE A 132 20.15 -15.10 -8.75
CA ILE A 132 20.56 -13.78 -8.26
C ILE A 132 20.97 -13.89 -6.79
N ASN A 133 22.21 -13.53 -6.48
CA ASN A 133 22.68 -13.49 -5.11
C ASN A 133 21.97 -12.39 -4.31
N VAL A 134 21.36 -12.77 -3.18
CA VAL A 134 20.66 -11.83 -2.28
C VAL A 134 21.40 -11.73 -0.97
N PHE A 135 21.69 -10.52 -0.55
CA PHE A 135 22.42 -10.19 0.66
C PHE A 135 21.53 -9.36 1.60
N LYS A 136 21.59 -9.63 2.89
CA LYS A 136 20.81 -8.93 3.93
C LYS A 136 21.74 -8.09 4.79
N LEU A 137 21.53 -6.77 4.78
CA LEU A 137 22.17 -5.86 5.73
C LEU A 137 21.32 -5.75 6.99
N HIS A 138 21.86 -6.20 8.13
CA HIS A 138 21.16 -6.26 9.42
C HIS A 138 21.69 -5.23 10.42
N GLY A 139 20.80 -4.67 11.28
CA GLY A 139 21.13 -3.57 12.21
C GLY A 139 22.12 -3.90 13.32
N HIS A 140 22.17 -5.15 13.73
CA HIS A 140 23.06 -5.61 14.83
C HIS A 140 24.44 -6.09 14.35
N GLN A 141 24.73 -5.99 13.05
CA GLN A 141 26.04 -6.40 12.52
C GLN A 141 27.12 -5.38 12.89
N PRO A 142 28.30 -5.83 13.36
CA PRO A 142 29.45 -4.96 13.57
C PRO A 142 29.86 -4.23 12.28
N MET A 143 30.45 -3.05 12.43
CA MET A 143 30.84 -2.20 11.29
C MET A 143 31.74 -2.93 10.29
N ASN A 144 32.71 -3.71 10.77
CA ASN A 144 33.63 -4.49 9.92
C ASN A 144 32.87 -5.56 9.09
N THR A 145 31.85 -6.19 9.67
CA THR A 145 31.02 -7.18 8.96
C THR A 145 30.18 -6.50 7.88
N ARG A 146 29.67 -5.30 8.14
CA ARG A 146 28.92 -4.51 7.16
C ARG A 146 29.82 -4.13 5.97
N TRP A 147 31.02 -3.66 6.22
CA TRP A 147 31.97 -3.34 5.14
C TRP A 147 32.33 -4.55 4.29
N ARG A 148 32.61 -5.72 4.90
CA ARG A 148 32.86 -6.96 4.15
C ARG A 148 31.68 -7.35 3.27
N LEU A 149 30.44 -7.20 3.78
CA LEU A 149 29.24 -7.48 3.03
C LEU A 149 29.07 -6.53 1.83
N LEU A 150 29.28 -5.23 2.04
CA LEU A 150 29.24 -4.21 0.98
C LEU A 150 30.28 -4.49 -0.09
N ASP A 151 31.53 -4.73 0.31
CA ASP A 151 32.62 -5.07 -0.61
C ASP A 151 32.26 -6.29 -1.46
N LYS A 152 31.75 -7.35 -0.83
CA LYS A 152 31.28 -8.55 -1.53
C LYS A 152 30.25 -8.23 -2.59
N VAL A 153 29.18 -7.49 -2.24
CA VAL A 153 28.12 -7.13 -3.20
C VAL A 153 28.66 -6.25 -4.33
N GLN A 154 29.51 -5.28 -4.01
CA GLN A 154 30.11 -4.37 -5.00
C GLN A 154 31.03 -5.10 -5.98
N MET A 155 31.73 -6.14 -5.52
CA MET A 155 32.66 -6.92 -6.35
C MET A 155 31.97 -8.01 -7.16
N THR A 156 31.07 -8.77 -6.53
CA THR A 156 30.43 -9.95 -7.17
C THR A 156 29.11 -9.63 -7.87
N GLY A 157 28.48 -8.49 -7.58
CA GLY A 157 27.11 -8.20 -7.95
C GLY A 157 26.10 -8.90 -7.02
N GLY A 158 24.84 -8.59 -7.19
CA GLY A 158 23.71 -9.12 -6.44
C GLY A 158 22.82 -8.02 -5.88
N VAL A 159 21.84 -8.42 -5.08
CA VAL A 159 20.84 -7.53 -4.46
C VAL A 159 21.11 -7.39 -2.98
N LEU A 160 21.39 -6.18 -2.52
CA LEU A 160 21.52 -5.86 -1.10
C LEU A 160 20.19 -5.37 -0.55
N LEU A 161 19.56 -6.13 0.33
CA LEU A 161 18.35 -5.76 1.03
C LEU A 161 18.68 -5.00 2.32
N THR A 162 18.04 -3.86 2.53
CA THR A 162 18.20 -3.06 3.75
C THR A 162 16.89 -2.38 4.15
N SER A 163 16.79 -1.95 5.41
CA SER A 163 15.64 -1.22 5.89
C SER A 163 15.84 0.30 5.82
N TYR A 164 14.72 1.06 5.80
CA TYR A 164 14.76 2.53 5.88
C TYR A 164 15.45 3.04 7.16
N GLY A 165 15.35 2.29 8.26
CA GLY A 165 16.08 2.59 9.50
C GLY A 165 17.58 2.52 9.29
N LEU A 166 18.07 1.45 8.68
CA LEU A 166 19.50 1.27 8.36
C LEU A 166 19.97 2.21 7.26
N LEU A 167 19.17 2.44 6.24
CA LEU A 167 19.47 3.46 5.24
C LEU A 167 19.81 4.80 5.90
N ARG A 168 19.01 5.23 6.89
CA ARG A 168 19.23 6.48 7.62
C ARG A 168 20.53 6.51 8.43
N THR A 169 20.93 5.38 9.00
CA THR A 169 22.12 5.29 9.85
C THR A 169 23.38 4.92 9.07
N CYS A 170 23.26 4.16 7.99
CA CYS A 170 24.40 3.62 7.23
C CYS A 170 24.50 4.23 5.81
N TRP A 171 23.86 5.37 5.55
CA TRP A 171 23.88 5.99 4.20
C TRP A 171 25.30 6.28 3.72
N TYR A 172 26.21 6.63 4.65
CA TYR A 172 27.59 6.93 4.34
C TYR A 172 28.33 5.69 3.81
N GLU A 173 28.22 4.56 4.54
CA GLU A 173 28.81 3.29 4.09
C GLU A 173 28.21 2.80 2.78
N LEU A 174 26.89 2.97 2.59
CA LEU A 174 26.18 2.58 1.36
C LEU A 174 26.57 3.42 0.13
N SER A 175 27.12 4.63 0.33
CA SER A 175 27.54 5.53 -0.74
C SER A 175 29.01 5.40 -1.13
N LEU A 176 29.77 4.54 -0.46
CA LEU A 176 31.22 4.41 -0.67
C LEU A 176 31.61 2.97 -1.02
N ASN A 177 32.73 2.84 -1.74
CA ASN A 177 33.43 1.57 -1.90
C ASN A 177 34.47 1.34 -0.79
N LYS A 178 35.17 0.21 -0.84
CA LYS A 178 36.25 -0.16 0.10
C LYS A 178 37.36 0.90 0.22
N GLU A 179 37.64 1.58 -0.87
CA GLU A 179 38.65 2.65 -0.95
C GLU A 179 38.11 4.01 -0.47
N ARG A 180 36.90 4.06 0.08
CA ARG A 180 36.18 5.26 0.52
C ARG A 180 35.95 6.28 -0.60
N ARG A 181 35.88 5.80 -1.86
CA ARG A 181 35.46 6.60 -3.01
C ARG A 181 33.96 6.43 -3.23
N THR A 182 33.34 7.41 -3.84
CA THR A 182 31.91 7.36 -4.18
C THR A 182 31.59 6.11 -5.01
N PHE A 183 30.65 5.32 -4.54
CA PHE A 183 30.14 4.14 -5.23
C PHE A 183 28.80 4.44 -5.90
N VAL A 184 28.62 4.02 -7.14
CA VAL A 184 27.38 4.16 -7.88
C VAL A 184 26.75 2.79 -8.03
N TRP A 185 25.56 2.63 -7.47
CA TRP A 185 24.74 1.44 -7.64
C TRP A 185 24.13 1.43 -9.04
N ASP A 186 23.96 0.24 -9.66
CA ASP A 186 23.26 0.15 -10.94
C ASP A 186 21.78 0.49 -10.72
N TYR A 187 21.20 -0.03 -9.64
CA TYR A 187 19.81 0.26 -9.23
C TYR A 187 19.70 0.60 -7.76
N MET A 188 18.88 1.60 -7.45
CA MET A 188 18.35 1.83 -6.12
C MET A 188 16.83 1.75 -6.16
N ILE A 189 16.25 0.74 -5.49
CA ILE A 189 14.82 0.48 -5.50
C ILE A 189 14.27 0.68 -4.08
N CYS A 190 13.26 1.53 -3.94
CA CYS A 190 12.61 1.84 -2.67
C CYS A 190 11.20 1.26 -2.63
N ASP A 191 11.00 0.14 -1.92
CA ASP A 191 9.67 -0.43 -1.71
C ASP A 191 8.92 0.32 -0.60
N GLU A 192 7.61 0.50 -0.74
CA GLU A 192 6.79 1.37 0.08
C GLU A 192 7.38 2.80 0.17
N GLY A 193 7.76 3.33 -1.00
CA GLY A 193 8.52 4.58 -1.13
C GLY A 193 7.83 5.83 -0.59
N HIS A 194 6.57 5.75 -0.17
CA HIS A 194 5.92 6.80 0.60
C HIS A 194 6.67 7.13 1.92
N GLN A 195 7.63 6.30 2.35
CA GLN A 195 8.50 6.58 3.49
C GLN A 195 9.52 7.71 3.23
N ILE A 196 9.82 8.02 1.97
CA ILE A 196 10.71 9.11 1.57
C ILE A 196 9.96 10.33 0.97
N LYS A 197 8.66 10.47 1.25
CA LYS A 197 7.79 11.53 0.73
C LYS A 197 8.03 12.93 1.33
N ASN A 198 8.65 13.01 2.51
CA ASN A 198 8.97 14.28 3.17
C ASN A 198 10.40 14.70 2.84
N PRO A 199 10.62 15.81 2.12
CA PRO A 199 11.95 16.25 1.69
C PRO A 199 12.89 16.57 2.86
N GLU A 200 12.34 17.00 4.01
CA GLU A 200 13.12 17.36 5.20
C GLU A 200 13.47 16.17 6.09
N ALA A 201 12.85 15.02 5.89
CA ALA A 201 13.11 13.84 6.69
C ALA A 201 14.55 13.31 6.48
N LEU A 202 15.21 12.90 7.57
CA LEU A 202 16.57 12.33 7.51
C LEU A 202 16.65 11.12 6.59
N THR A 203 15.60 10.30 6.55
CA THR A 203 15.51 9.15 5.65
C THR A 203 15.54 9.57 4.17
N THR A 204 14.83 10.64 3.81
CA THR A 204 14.81 11.15 2.43
C THR A 204 16.16 11.77 2.06
N LYS A 205 16.77 12.51 2.98
CA LYS A 205 18.11 13.09 2.78
C LYS A 205 19.16 11.98 2.60
N ALA A 206 19.12 10.93 3.42
CA ALA A 206 19.97 9.75 3.28
C ALA A 206 19.78 9.03 1.94
N ALA A 207 18.53 8.80 1.52
CA ALA A 207 18.23 8.17 0.23
C ALA A 207 18.75 8.99 -0.96
N ARG A 208 18.64 10.32 -0.90
CA ARG A 208 19.14 11.21 -1.96
C ARG A 208 20.67 11.27 -2.03
N ALA A 209 21.36 11.05 -0.92
CA ALA A 209 22.82 11.05 -0.83
C ALA A 209 23.46 9.83 -1.52
N ILE A 210 22.71 8.74 -1.72
CA ILE A 210 23.21 7.55 -2.39
C ILE A 210 23.10 7.72 -3.91
N SER A 211 24.21 7.49 -4.59
CA SER A 211 24.29 7.52 -6.05
C SER A 211 23.84 6.20 -6.65
N ALA A 212 22.95 6.26 -7.65
CA ALA A 212 22.53 5.10 -8.44
C ALA A 212 22.18 5.56 -9.85
N THR A 213 22.48 4.71 -10.85
CA THR A 213 22.17 4.97 -12.26
C THR A 213 20.66 5.01 -12.47
N HIS A 214 19.96 4.02 -11.92
CA HIS A 214 18.50 3.94 -11.99
C HIS A 214 17.88 3.99 -10.59
N LYS A 215 16.93 4.88 -10.38
CA LYS A 215 16.20 4.99 -9.09
C LYS A 215 14.73 4.68 -9.31
N PHE A 216 14.25 3.63 -8.66
CA PHE A 216 12.85 3.24 -8.74
C PHE A 216 12.15 3.33 -7.38
N ILE A 217 10.88 3.69 -7.42
CA ILE A 217 9.98 3.69 -6.25
C ILE A 217 8.84 2.72 -6.52
N LEU A 218 8.55 1.86 -5.54
CA LEU A 218 7.36 1.01 -5.53
C LEU A 218 6.41 1.53 -4.44
N THR A 219 5.20 1.86 -4.80
CA THR A 219 4.21 2.32 -3.82
C THR A 219 2.80 2.12 -4.33
N GLY A 220 1.89 1.64 -3.48
CA GLY A 220 0.46 1.61 -3.80
C GLY A 220 -0.25 2.95 -3.54
N THR A 221 0.48 3.95 -3.01
CA THR A 221 -0.10 5.24 -2.60
C THR A 221 0.89 6.37 -2.86
N PRO A 222 1.07 6.78 -4.13
CA PRO A 222 2.08 7.77 -4.52
C PRO A 222 1.80 9.16 -3.94
N ILE A 223 0.54 9.50 -3.70
CA ILE A 223 0.10 10.72 -3.05
C ILE A 223 -0.76 10.36 -1.85
N GLN A 224 -0.46 10.91 -0.68
CA GLN A 224 -1.22 10.66 0.53
C GLN A 224 -1.88 11.92 1.10
N ASN A 225 -1.23 13.06 1.03
CA ASN A 225 -1.71 14.29 1.65
C ASN A 225 -1.69 15.53 0.74
N ASN A 226 -0.65 15.72 -0.08
CA ASN A 226 -0.47 16.90 -0.92
C ASN A 226 0.43 16.61 -2.13
N LEU A 227 0.43 17.54 -3.09
CA LEU A 227 1.25 17.45 -4.30
C LEU A 227 2.76 17.57 -4.04
N MET A 228 3.17 18.17 -2.91
CA MET A 228 4.59 18.21 -2.54
C MET A 228 5.17 16.83 -2.22
N GLU A 229 4.35 15.90 -1.69
CA GLU A 229 4.78 14.50 -1.54
C GLU A 229 5.09 13.90 -2.92
N PHE A 230 4.25 14.14 -3.91
CA PHE A 230 4.44 13.70 -5.29
C PHE A 230 5.72 14.29 -5.90
N TRP A 231 5.92 15.61 -5.78
CA TRP A 231 7.15 16.26 -6.19
C TRP A 231 8.39 15.63 -5.54
N THR A 232 8.31 15.30 -4.26
CA THR A 232 9.44 14.70 -3.52
C THR A 232 9.83 13.35 -4.09
N LEU A 233 8.85 12.50 -4.41
CA LEU A 233 9.08 11.18 -5.00
C LEU A 233 9.68 11.31 -6.42
N PHE A 234 9.13 12.18 -7.26
CA PHE A 234 9.66 12.40 -8.60
C PHE A 234 11.07 13.01 -8.58
N SER A 235 11.33 13.97 -7.70
CA SER A 235 12.67 14.56 -7.54
C SER A 235 13.73 13.59 -7.03
N PHE A 236 13.31 12.47 -6.39
CA PHE A 236 14.21 11.37 -6.04
C PHE A 236 14.54 10.51 -7.26
N VAL A 237 13.54 10.20 -8.07
CA VAL A 237 13.66 9.35 -9.25
C VAL A 237 14.38 10.08 -10.38
N GLU A 238 13.91 11.28 -10.72
CA GLU A 238 14.47 12.12 -11.77
C GLU A 238 14.20 13.61 -11.49
N ARG A 239 15.23 14.36 -11.20
CA ARG A 239 15.11 15.77 -10.80
C ARG A 239 14.63 16.69 -11.92
N SER A 240 14.87 16.35 -13.16
CA SER A 240 14.60 17.21 -14.31
C SER A 240 13.10 17.29 -14.67
N ILE A 241 12.27 16.32 -14.23
CA ILE A 241 10.87 16.21 -14.67
C ILE A 241 10.01 17.35 -14.13
N LEU A 242 10.07 17.59 -12.80
CA LEU A 242 9.19 18.54 -12.13
C LEU A 242 9.90 19.85 -11.70
N GLY A 243 11.17 20.02 -12.05
CA GLY A 243 11.94 21.21 -11.77
C GLY A 243 12.15 21.48 -10.26
N GLU A 244 12.40 22.74 -9.91
CA GLU A 244 12.68 23.15 -8.54
C GLU A 244 11.44 23.17 -7.66
N GLN A 245 11.63 22.87 -6.37
CA GLN A 245 10.57 22.81 -5.37
C GLN A 245 9.74 24.11 -5.26
N LYS A 246 10.40 25.26 -5.29
CA LYS A 246 9.72 26.56 -5.15
C LYS A 246 8.83 26.87 -6.36
N THR A 247 9.32 26.56 -7.56
CA THR A 247 8.60 26.73 -8.81
C THR A 247 7.39 25.79 -8.87
N PHE A 248 7.58 24.51 -8.59
CA PHE A 248 6.51 23.51 -8.55
C PHE A 248 5.40 23.90 -7.55
N LYS A 249 5.78 24.38 -6.36
CA LYS A 249 4.82 24.82 -5.35
C LYS A 249 3.97 25.99 -5.83
N ARG A 250 4.59 26.96 -6.48
CA ARG A 250 3.89 28.15 -6.99
C ARG A 250 2.97 27.80 -8.17
N GLU A 251 3.47 27.05 -9.13
CA GLU A 251 2.80 26.82 -10.41
C GLU A 251 1.73 25.74 -10.32
N TYR A 252 2.02 24.63 -9.66
CA TYR A 252 1.12 23.47 -9.59
C TYR A 252 0.37 23.37 -8.24
N GLU A 253 1.09 23.27 -7.12
CA GLU A 253 0.45 22.95 -5.84
C GLU A 253 -0.56 24.01 -5.42
N THR A 254 -0.15 25.29 -5.41
CA THR A 254 -1.00 26.38 -4.94
C THR A 254 -2.21 26.59 -5.86
N SER A 255 -2.00 26.54 -7.17
CA SER A 255 -3.05 26.76 -8.17
C SER A 255 -4.07 25.63 -8.15
N ILE A 256 -3.62 24.36 -8.15
CA ILE A 256 -4.48 23.20 -8.08
C ILE A 256 -5.23 23.13 -6.73
N ALA A 257 -4.59 23.49 -5.60
CA ALA A 257 -5.24 23.52 -4.30
C ALA A 257 -6.32 24.61 -4.21
N ASN A 258 -6.08 25.79 -4.81
CA ASN A 258 -7.04 26.90 -4.81
C ASN A 258 -8.25 26.60 -5.70
N SER A 259 -8.07 25.96 -6.86
CA SER A 259 -9.17 25.58 -7.76
C SER A 259 -10.20 24.64 -7.12
N ARG A 260 -9.84 23.98 -6.04
CA ARG A 260 -10.70 23.00 -5.32
C ARG A 260 -11.45 23.56 -4.13
N LYS A 261 -11.28 24.83 -3.81
CA LYS A 261 -12.06 25.47 -2.75
C LYS A 261 -13.50 25.62 -3.20
N LYS A 262 -14.46 25.52 -2.28
CA LYS A 262 -15.89 25.69 -2.58
C LYS A 262 -16.22 27.04 -3.25
N GLU A 263 -15.42 28.05 -2.95
CA GLU A 263 -15.56 29.43 -3.42
C GLU A 263 -14.76 29.70 -4.70
N ALA A 264 -14.16 28.69 -5.33
CA ALA A 264 -13.37 28.86 -6.54
C ALA A 264 -14.27 29.18 -7.74
N SER A 265 -13.91 30.22 -8.51
CA SER A 265 -14.59 30.55 -9.78
C SER A 265 -14.41 29.42 -10.80
N GLU A 266 -15.29 29.39 -11.81
CA GLU A 266 -15.20 28.39 -12.91
C GLU A 266 -13.87 28.51 -13.68
N GLU A 267 -13.35 29.72 -13.83
CA GLU A 267 -12.03 29.96 -14.44
C GLU A 267 -10.91 29.32 -13.60
N MET A 268 -10.96 29.46 -12.28
CA MET A 268 -9.98 28.83 -11.37
C MET A 268 -10.08 27.30 -11.43
N LYS A 269 -11.28 26.74 -11.54
CA LYS A 269 -11.49 25.30 -11.70
C LYS A 269 -10.93 24.80 -13.03
N ALA A 270 -11.24 25.49 -14.14
CA ALA A 270 -10.72 25.17 -15.46
C ALA A 270 -9.19 25.22 -15.51
N MET A 271 -8.58 26.27 -14.92
CA MET A 271 -7.12 26.39 -14.82
C MET A 271 -6.51 25.26 -13.99
N GLY A 272 -7.12 24.89 -12.85
CA GLY A 272 -6.66 23.79 -12.02
C GLY A 272 -6.72 22.45 -12.73
N ASN A 273 -7.74 22.19 -13.54
CA ASN A 273 -7.88 20.98 -14.34
C ASN A 273 -6.80 20.94 -15.45
N ALA A 274 -6.57 22.04 -16.17
CA ALA A 274 -5.53 22.14 -17.19
C ALA A 274 -4.13 21.89 -16.61
N LEU A 275 -3.82 22.46 -15.44
CA LEU A 275 -2.55 22.22 -14.75
C LEU A 275 -2.41 20.76 -14.28
N SER A 276 -3.48 20.15 -13.79
CA SER A 276 -3.48 18.73 -13.38
C SER A 276 -3.21 17.81 -14.57
N GLU A 277 -3.82 18.11 -15.72
CA GLU A 277 -3.59 17.37 -16.97
C GLU A 277 -2.17 17.56 -17.51
N SER A 278 -1.64 18.79 -17.47
CA SER A 278 -0.26 19.08 -17.83
C SER A 278 0.73 18.30 -16.96
N LEU A 279 0.51 18.30 -15.63
CA LEU A 279 1.33 17.54 -14.69
C LEU A 279 1.28 16.04 -14.98
N ARG A 280 0.12 15.51 -15.29
CA ARG A 280 -0.06 14.12 -15.66
C ARG A 280 0.76 13.77 -16.90
N ARG A 281 0.61 14.52 -18.00
CA ARG A 281 1.36 14.27 -19.25
C ARG A 281 2.87 14.28 -19.04
N LEU A 282 3.39 15.16 -18.17
CA LEU A 282 4.82 15.22 -17.82
C LEU A 282 5.29 13.97 -17.07
N THR A 283 4.43 13.38 -16.26
CA THR A 283 4.79 12.28 -15.35
C THR A 283 4.47 10.89 -15.90
N ASP A 284 3.51 10.76 -16.83
CA ASP A 284 3.05 9.49 -17.38
C ASP A 284 4.17 8.56 -17.87
N PRO A 285 5.23 9.02 -18.57
CA PRO A 285 6.30 8.12 -19.02
C PRO A 285 7.08 7.47 -17.87
N TYR A 286 7.09 8.11 -16.70
CA TYR A 286 7.87 7.72 -15.53
C TYR A 286 7.01 7.16 -14.39
N PHE A 287 5.69 7.08 -14.60
CA PHE A 287 4.72 6.69 -13.60
C PHE A 287 3.76 5.63 -14.13
N LEU A 288 4.02 4.38 -13.79
CA LEU A 288 3.12 3.28 -14.14
C LEU A 288 2.14 3.04 -12.96
N HIS A 289 0.88 3.38 -13.17
CA HIS A 289 -0.19 3.20 -12.17
C HIS A 289 -1.38 2.48 -12.77
N ARG A 290 -1.73 1.32 -12.20
CA ARG A 290 -2.89 0.52 -12.60
C ARG A 290 -3.71 0.17 -11.36
N ARG A 291 -5.02 0.31 -11.50
CA ARG A 291 -5.98 -0.09 -10.45
C ARG A 291 -6.41 -1.54 -10.67
N LYS A 292 -6.79 -2.21 -9.59
CA LYS A 292 -7.38 -3.55 -9.67
C LYS A 292 -8.62 -3.57 -10.56
N ALA A 293 -9.48 -2.55 -10.45
CA ALA A 293 -10.68 -2.42 -11.28
C ALA A 293 -10.38 -2.35 -12.78
N ASP A 294 -9.30 -1.64 -13.19
CA ASP A 294 -8.94 -1.50 -14.59
C ASP A 294 -8.45 -2.82 -15.18
N VAL A 295 -7.73 -3.61 -14.39
CA VAL A 295 -7.25 -4.94 -14.78
C VAL A 295 -8.41 -5.94 -14.94
N LEU A 296 -9.48 -5.80 -14.13
CA LEU A 296 -10.65 -6.69 -14.15
C LEU A 296 -11.64 -6.34 -15.29
N LYS A 297 -11.92 -5.06 -15.55
CA LYS A 297 -12.86 -4.61 -16.58
C LYS A 297 -12.47 -5.07 -17.99
N LYS A 298 -11.18 -5.17 -18.29
CA LYS A 298 -10.71 -5.66 -19.60
C LYS A 298 -11.09 -7.13 -19.87
N LYS A 299 -11.28 -7.94 -18.84
CA LYS A 299 -11.66 -9.35 -18.98
C LYS A 299 -13.15 -9.51 -19.33
N GLU A 300 -14.02 -8.67 -18.77
CA GLU A 300 -15.47 -8.70 -19.09
C GLU A 300 -15.77 -8.29 -20.53
N VAL A 301 -15.02 -7.33 -21.08
CA VAL A 301 -15.20 -6.88 -22.48
C VAL A 301 -14.76 -7.95 -23.47
N ILE A 302 -13.72 -8.74 -23.18
CA ILE A 302 -13.27 -9.83 -24.05
C ILE A 302 -14.29 -10.99 -24.04
N GLU A 303 -14.82 -11.35 -22.88
CA GLU A 303 -15.86 -12.41 -22.78
C GLU A 303 -17.21 -11.97 -23.39
N GLY A 304 -17.56 -10.69 -23.35
CA GLY A 304 -18.76 -10.15 -23.96
C GLY A 304 -18.74 -10.12 -25.49
N ASN A 305 -17.58 -9.93 -26.11
CA ASN A 305 -17.44 -9.94 -27.57
C ASN A 305 -17.37 -11.37 -28.17
N GLU A 306 -16.87 -12.35 -27.42
CA GLU A 306 -16.88 -13.75 -27.87
C GLU A 306 -18.28 -14.38 -27.80
N LYS A 307 -19.18 -13.91 -26.93
CA LYS A 307 -20.57 -14.40 -26.84
C LYS A 307 -21.53 -13.73 -27.83
N GLY A 308 -21.09 -12.70 -28.53
CA GLY A 308 -21.92 -11.94 -29.49
C GLY A 308 -21.85 -12.42 -30.94
N GLN A 309 -21.00 -13.40 -31.27
CA GLN A 309 -20.81 -13.87 -32.67
C GLN A 309 -21.20 -15.33 -32.94
N GLU A 310 -21.73 -16.06 -31.98
CA GLU A 310 -22.25 -17.40 -32.21
C GLU A 310 -23.78 -17.45 -32.17
N ASN A 311 -24.43 -16.83 -33.14
CA ASN A 311 -25.77 -17.19 -33.56
C ASN A 311 -26.03 -16.63 -34.97
N GLU A 312 -25.76 -17.45 -35.97
CA GLU A 312 -26.55 -17.69 -37.19
C GLU A 312 -25.74 -18.54 -38.18
N GLY A 313 -26.24 -19.74 -38.43
CA GLY A 313 -25.80 -20.43 -39.63
C GLY A 313 -25.67 -21.94 -39.56
N SER A 314 -26.80 -22.64 -39.51
CA SER A 314 -27.12 -23.87 -40.29
C SER A 314 -26.23 -25.14 -40.20
N LEU A 315 -26.80 -26.15 -39.60
CA LEU A 315 -27.05 -27.53 -40.14
C LEU A 315 -26.11 -28.05 -41.27
N LYS A 316 -25.33 -29.08 -41.03
CA LYS A 316 -25.45 -30.44 -41.61
C LYS A 316 -24.26 -31.34 -41.36
N ASN A 317 -24.64 -32.55 -40.87
CA ASN A 317 -24.14 -33.92 -41.20
C ASN A 317 -22.72 -34.39 -40.83
N GLU A 318 -22.72 -35.26 -39.84
CA GLU A 318 -22.35 -36.71 -39.93
C GLU A 318 -20.96 -37.07 -40.49
N ARG A 319 -20.10 -37.72 -39.71
CA ARG A 319 -19.85 -39.17 -39.72
C ARG A 319 -18.75 -39.59 -38.74
N LYS A 320 -19.06 -40.71 -38.11
CA LYS A 320 -18.17 -41.56 -37.29
C LYS A 320 -16.92 -42.03 -38.03
N GLN A 321 -15.84 -42.21 -37.31
CA GLN A 321 -15.05 -43.47 -37.39
C GLN A 321 -14.28 -43.73 -36.10
N GLU A 322 -14.54 -44.91 -35.56
CA GLU A 322 -13.80 -45.63 -34.55
C GLU A 322 -12.51 -46.23 -35.15
N ASP A 323 -11.61 -46.59 -34.27
CA ASP A 323 -10.63 -47.71 -34.22
C ASP A 323 -9.20 -47.14 -34.04
N ASP A 324 -8.31 -47.66 -33.21
CA ASP A 324 -8.03 -48.93 -32.58
C ASP A 324 -6.96 -48.75 -31.49
N ALA A 325 -7.06 -49.54 -30.47
CA ALA A 325 -6.13 -49.62 -29.36
C ALA A 325 -4.91 -50.49 -29.69
N LEU A 326 -3.74 -50.15 -29.14
CA LEU A 326 -2.71 -51.13 -28.75
C LEU A 326 -1.97 -50.67 -27.47
N PRO A 327 -1.59 -51.64 -26.59
CA PRO A 327 -1.21 -51.37 -25.21
C PRO A 327 0.30 -51.40 -24.96
N GLY A 328 0.72 -50.70 -23.91
CA GLY A 328 1.94 -51.03 -23.20
C GLY A 328 3.06 -50.00 -23.28
N CYS A 329 3.13 -49.11 -22.28
CA CYS A 329 4.35 -48.78 -21.57
C CYS A 329 4.01 -47.89 -20.38
N SER A 330 4.16 -48.42 -19.20
CA SER A 330 4.08 -47.71 -17.92
C SER A 330 5.27 -46.79 -17.79
N TYR A 331 5.03 -45.47 -18.01
CA TYR A 331 5.90 -44.40 -17.54
C TYR A 331 5.16 -43.57 -16.51
N TRP A 332 5.80 -43.40 -15.38
CA TRP A 332 5.38 -42.61 -14.24
C TRP A 332 4.86 -41.24 -14.70
N ARG A 333 3.54 -41.01 -14.56
CA ARG A 333 2.98 -39.66 -14.65
C ARG A 333 3.39 -38.88 -13.41
N MET A 334 4.36 -38.02 -13.57
CA MET A 334 4.48 -36.83 -12.70
C MET A 334 3.21 -36.03 -12.86
N ASP A 335 2.60 -35.71 -11.72
CA ASP A 335 1.41 -34.89 -11.63
C ASP A 335 1.55 -33.61 -12.48
N SER A 336 0.81 -33.57 -13.56
CA SER A 336 0.61 -32.38 -14.38
C SER A 336 -0.19 -31.39 -13.56
N HIS A 337 0.48 -30.37 -13.00
CA HIS A 337 -0.20 -29.19 -12.52
C HIS A 337 -1.07 -28.63 -13.65
N PRO A 338 -2.35 -28.32 -13.40
CA PRO A 338 -3.21 -27.74 -14.42
C PRO A 338 -2.61 -26.41 -14.92
N PRO A 339 -2.78 -26.06 -16.19
CA PRO A 339 -2.25 -24.84 -16.74
C PRO A 339 -2.80 -23.63 -15.98
N LEU A 340 -1.91 -22.82 -15.42
CA LEU A 340 -2.18 -21.62 -14.60
C LEU A 340 -2.74 -20.44 -15.42
N ASN A 341 -3.38 -20.69 -16.56
CA ASN A 341 -3.83 -19.65 -17.50
C ASN A 341 -5.26 -19.15 -17.30
N GLU A 342 -5.95 -19.59 -16.25
CA GLU A 342 -7.13 -18.86 -15.80
C GLU A 342 -6.69 -17.85 -14.74
N ALA A 343 -6.59 -16.58 -15.13
CA ALA A 343 -6.47 -15.48 -14.19
C ALA A 343 -7.66 -15.61 -13.22
N LYS A 344 -7.41 -16.13 -12.00
CA LYS A 344 -8.43 -16.15 -10.95
C LYS A 344 -8.89 -14.72 -10.79
N THR A 345 -10.10 -14.43 -11.27
CA THR A 345 -10.74 -13.11 -11.18
C THR A 345 -10.74 -12.70 -9.73
N LEU A 346 -10.23 -11.51 -9.45
CA LEU A 346 -10.42 -10.91 -8.12
C LEU A 346 -11.94 -10.78 -7.91
N THR A 347 -12.40 -11.28 -6.78
CA THR A 347 -13.79 -11.21 -6.36
C THR A 347 -14.21 -9.75 -6.11
N HIS A 348 -15.51 -9.50 -6.03
CA HIS A 348 -16.04 -8.17 -5.72
C HIS A 348 -15.56 -7.69 -4.34
N LYS A 349 -15.33 -6.37 -4.24
CA LYS A 349 -15.05 -5.69 -2.98
C LYS A 349 -16.10 -4.62 -2.73
N ASN A 350 -16.79 -4.70 -1.58
CA ASN A 350 -17.75 -3.71 -1.14
C ASN A 350 -17.23 -2.98 0.10
N ASP A 351 -17.17 -1.66 0.05
CA ASP A 351 -16.84 -0.79 1.19
C ASP A 351 -18.13 -0.23 1.79
N LEU A 352 -18.46 -0.62 3.02
CA LEU A 352 -19.63 -0.16 3.76
C LEU A 352 -19.19 0.80 4.88
N VAL A 353 -19.81 1.97 4.92
CA VAL A 353 -19.62 2.94 6.00
C VAL A 353 -20.77 2.84 6.97
N MET A 354 -20.47 2.39 8.17
CA MET A 354 -21.47 2.21 9.24
C MET A 354 -21.51 3.46 10.11
N TRP A 355 -22.57 4.24 9.95
CA TRP A 355 -22.82 5.43 10.75
C TRP A 355 -23.48 5.03 12.06
N LEU A 356 -22.76 5.16 13.16
CA LEU A 356 -23.16 4.67 14.47
C LEU A 356 -23.45 5.82 15.43
N SER A 357 -24.52 5.70 16.19
CA SER A 357 -24.80 6.61 17.29
C SER A 357 -23.85 6.35 18.45
N PRO A 358 -23.32 7.38 19.11
CA PRO A 358 -22.56 7.20 20.34
C PRO A 358 -23.49 6.65 21.45
N SER A 359 -22.95 5.86 22.38
CA SER A 359 -23.69 5.47 23.57
C SER A 359 -24.10 6.70 24.41
N PRO A 360 -25.12 6.62 25.26
CA PRO A 360 -25.51 7.75 26.14
C PRO A 360 -24.33 8.29 26.95
N LYS A 361 -23.46 7.41 27.43
CA LYS A 361 -22.26 7.75 28.19
C LYS A 361 -21.20 8.45 27.33
N GLN A 362 -20.98 7.98 26.10
CA GLN A 362 -20.11 8.65 25.15
C GLN A 362 -20.62 10.05 24.79
N PHE A 363 -21.92 10.17 24.51
CA PHE A 363 -22.55 11.44 24.17
C PHE A 363 -22.42 12.46 25.32
N LEU A 364 -22.67 12.03 26.56
CA LEU A 364 -22.52 12.88 27.74
C LEU A 364 -21.09 13.41 27.87
N TYR A 365 -20.10 12.52 27.88
CA TYR A 365 -18.69 12.91 28.06
C TYR A 365 -18.16 13.75 26.90
N TYR A 366 -18.58 13.43 25.68
CA TYR A 366 -18.20 14.19 24.49
C TYR A 366 -18.70 15.64 24.58
N ASN A 367 -19.97 15.83 24.92
CA ASN A 367 -20.58 17.15 25.08
C ASN A 367 -19.96 17.93 26.25
N GLN A 368 -19.73 17.29 27.37
CA GLN A 368 -19.03 17.93 28.50
C GLN A 368 -17.64 18.39 28.09
N TYR A 369 -16.87 17.53 27.38
CA TYR A 369 -15.49 17.85 26.99
C TYR A 369 -15.39 19.02 26.04
N ILE A 370 -16.20 19.06 24.97
CA ILE A 370 -16.19 20.18 24.01
C ILE A 370 -16.64 21.52 24.63
N ASN A 371 -17.37 21.47 25.75
CA ASN A 371 -17.84 22.64 26.48
C ASN A 371 -16.86 23.16 27.54
N LEU A 372 -15.78 22.42 27.84
CA LEU A 372 -14.74 22.89 28.77
C LEU A 372 -14.13 24.21 28.30
N LYS A 373 -13.94 25.15 29.23
CA LYS A 373 -13.30 26.44 28.96
C LYS A 373 -11.89 26.25 28.37
N PHE A 374 -11.16 25.26 28.88
CA PHE A 374 -9.82 24.90 28.40
C PHE A 374 -9.85 24.46 26.93
N PHE A 375 -10.73 23.54 26.56
CA PHE A 375 -10.88 23.07 25.18
C PHE A 375 -11.18 24.24 24.22
N LYS A 376 -12.14 25.10 24.56
CA LYS A 376 -12.48 26.28 23.77
C LYS A 376 -11.31 27.25 23.64
N LYS A 377 -10.49 27.41 24.68
CA LYS A 377 -9.28 28.24 24.65
C LYS A 377 -8.24 27.66 23.68
N VAL A 378 -7.93 26.37 23.78
CA VAL A 378 -6.97 25.68 22.89
C VAL A 378 -7.39 25.78 21.43
N MET A 379 -8.68 25.57 21.13
CA MET A 379 -9.21 25.69 19.77
C MET A 379 -9.09 27.11 19.19
N ARG A 380 -9.21 28.14 20.03
CA ARG A 380 -9.03 29.56 19.60
C ARG A 380 -7.57 29.93 19.38
N GLN A 381 -6.66 29.40 20.19
CA GLN A 381 -5.21 29.68 20.09
C GLN A 381 -4.55 29.07 18.86
N ASN A 382 -5.20 28.06 18.24
CA ASN A 382 -4.78 27.40 17.00
C ASN A 382 -3.34 26.86 16.99
N ASP A 383 -2.80 26.53 18.19
CA ASP A 383 -1.53 25.81 18.28
C ASP A 383 -1.76 24.37 17.80
N LYS A 384 -1.13 24.03 16.69
CA LYS A 384 -1.34 22.72 16.01
C LYS A 384 -1.07 21.52 16.91
N LYS A 385 -0.09 21.61 17.82
CA LYS A 385 0.26 20.48 18.71
C LYS A 385 -0.82 20.28 19.78
N CYS A 386 -1.22 21.38 20.44
CA CYS A 386 -2.26 21.35 21.47
C CYS A 386 -3.62 20.94 20.88
N VAL A 387 -4.02 21.52 19.75
CA VAL A 387 -5.26 21.16 19.05
C VAL A 387 -5.27 19.67 18.67
N PHE A 388 -4.15 19.12 18.18
CA PHE A 388 -4.07 17.70 17.82
C PHE A 388 -4.23 16.78 19.02
N ALA A 389 -3.65 17.12 20.16
CA ALA A 389 -3.81 16.35 21.41
C ALA A 389 -5.28 16.27 21.85
N GLU A 390 -5.98 17.42 21.83
CA GLU A 390 -7.40 17.50 22.17
C GLU A 390 -8.29 16.69 21.21
N LEU A 391 -7.99 16.75 19.90
CA LEU A 391 -8.69 15.93 18.91
C LEU A 391 -8.47 14.42 19.10
N MET A 392 -7.29 14.01 19.58
CA MET A 392 -7.03 12.61 19.93
C MET A 392 -7.84 12.13 21.12
N ILE A 393 -8.08 12.99 22.12
CA ILE A 393 -8.97 12.69 23.25
C ILE A 393 -10.42 12.50 22.76
N LEU A 394 -10.93 13.43 21.95
CA LEU A 394 -12.27 13.31 21.35
C LEU A 394 -12.40 12.03 20.51
N LYS A 395 -11.35 11.66 19.76
CA LYS A 395 -11.35 10.42 19.00
C LYS A 395 -11.39 9.19 19.90
N GLY A 396 -10.64 9.20 21.01
CA GLY A 396 -10.70 8.13 22.01
C GLY A 396 -12.11 7.97 22.59
N LEU A 397 -12.83 9.08 22.83
CA LEU A 397 -14.23 9.05 23.26
C LEU A 397 -15.17 8.41 22.24
N CYS A 398 -14.94 8.66 20.94
CA CYS A 398 -15.72 8.03 19.87
C CYS A 398 -15.54 6.51 19.86
N ASP A 399 -14.34 6.03 20.17
CA ASP A 399 -14.04 4.60 20.20
C ASP A 399 -14.60 3.95 21.49
N HIS A 400 -14.16 4.43 22.66
CA HIS A 400 -14.63 3.95 23.95
C HIS A 400 -14.29 4.94 25.07
N PRO A 401 -15.20 5.26 26.03
CA PRO A 401 -14.90 6.20 27.12
C PRO A 401 -13.69 5.83 27.98
N ARG A 402 -13.43 4.52 28.16
CA ARG A 402 -12.28 4.02 28.96
C ARG A 402 -10.92 4.15 28.28
N LEU A 403 -10.88 4.67 27.05
CA LEU A 403 -9.62 5.01 26.37
C LEU A 403 -9.09 6.39 26.78
N LEU A 404 -9.88 7.16 27.50
CA LEU A 404 -9.47 8.45 28.03
C LEU A 404 -8.27 8.34 28.97
N SER A 405 -7.39 9.34 28.94
CA SER A 405 -6.35 9.49 29.94
C SER A 405 -6.94 9.92 31.29
N LYS A 406 -6.23 9.64 32.38
CA LYS A 406 -6.60 10.11 33.72
C LYS A 406 -6.79 11.63 33.77
N LYS A 407 -5.93 12.37 33.05
CA LYS A 407 -6.04 13.82 32.91
C LYS A 407 -7.38 14.25 32.30
N ALA A 408 -7.83 13.55 31.27
CA ALA A 408 -9.14 13.83 30.67
C ALA A 408 -10.30 13.50 31.63
N PHE A 409 -10.19 12.43 32.44
CA PHE A 409 -11.16 12.11 33.48
C PHE A 409 -11.22 13.18 34.58
N CYS A 410 -10.05 13.69 35.03
CA CYS A 410 -10.00 14.81 35.98
C CYS A 410 -10.62 16.10 35.38
N MET A 411 -10.36 16.39 34.11
CA MET A 411 -10.93 17.54 33.42
C MET A 411 -12.46 17.47 33.32
N LEU A 412 -12.99 16.24 33.21
CA LEU A 412 -14.44 15.98 33.21
C LEU A 412 -15.04 15.94 34.61
N GLY A 413 -14.23 16.11 35.67
CA GLY A 413 -14.70 16.03 37.07
C GLY A 413 -15.09 14.63 37.52
N LEU A 414 -14.67 13.58 36.79
CA LEU A 414 -15.04 12.17 37.08
C LEU A 414 -14.13 11.54 38.14
N ILE A 415 -12.94 12.09 38.33
CA ILE A 415 -11.98 11.73 39.39
C ILE A 415 -11.33 13.00 39.96
N PRO A 416 -10.97 13.02 41.28
CA PRO A 416 -10.30 14.18 41.87
C PRO A 416 -8.90 14.35 41.26
N PRO A 417 -8.38 15.61 41.21
CA PRO A 417 -7.00 15.86 40.77
C PRO A 417 -6.00 15.25 41.78
N PRO A 418 -4.82 14.80 41.34
CA PRO A 418 -3.82 14.22 42.24
C PRO A 418 -3.24 15.30 43.18
N SER A 419 -2.94 14.91 44.43
CA SER A 419 -2.42 15.78 45.48
C SER A 419 -0.96 16.23 45.23
N ASP A 420 -0.18 15.43 44.52
CA ASP A 420 1.26 15.68 44.27
C ASP A 420 1.53 15.76 42.78
N GLY A 421 1.79 16.91 42.25
CA GLY A 421 2.06 17.29 40.87
C GLY A 421 2.18 16.19 39.78
N TRP A 422 1.76 16.48 38.60
CA TRP A 422 1.64 15.58 37.47
C TRP A 422 2.98 14.92 37.03
N GLN A 423 3.24 13.67 37.45
CA GLN A 423 4.16 12.78 36.74
C GLN A 423 3.38 12.00 35.68
N GLU A 424 3.31 12.56 34.47
CA GLU A 424 2.34 12.15 33.44
C GLU A 424 2.48 10.70 32.93
N ALA A 425 3.66 10.14 32.81
CA ALA A 425 3.86 8.86 32.12
C ALA A 425 3.52 7.61 32.97
N ALA A 426 3.86 7.59 34.25
CA ALA A 426 3.57 6.44 35.12
C ALA A 426 2.10 6.36 35.50
N PHE A 427 1.45 7.51 35.58
CA PHE A 427 0.06 7.64 35.98
C PHE A 427 -0.95 7.18 34.88
N GLU A 428 -0.57 7.22 33.60
CA GLU A 428 -1.43 6.74 32.51
C GLU A 428 -1.47 5.22 32.37
N MET A 429 -0.36 4.52 32.66
CA MET A 429 -0.30 3.07 32.51
C MET A 429 -1.10 2.30 33.57
N GLU A 430 -1.11 2.77 34.79
CA GLU A 430 -1.69 2.05 35.93
C GLU A 430 -3.23 2.09 35.95
N PHE A 431 -3.83 3.18 35.46
CA PHE A 431 -5.29 3.34 35.45
C PHE A 431 -6.00 2.53 34.37
N ALA A 432 -5.43 2.43 33.18
CA ALA A 432 -6.04 1.72 32.06
C ALA A 432 -6.07 0.19 32.27
N ALA A 433 -5.05 -0.38 32.95
CA ALA A 433 -4.95 -1.81 33.20
C ALA A 433 -5.92 -2.29 34.30
N ASN A 434 -6.07 -1.50 35.39
CA ASN A 434 -6.86 -1.92 36.55
C ASN A 434 -8.36 -1.77 36.33
N ASP A 435 -8.82 -0.83 35.52
CA ASP A 435 -10.24 -0.54 35.34
C ASP A 435 -10.93 -1.51 34.34
N ILE A 436 -10.21 -1.98 33.33
CA ILE A 436 -10.75 -2.94 32.36
C ILE A 436 -10.94 -4.32 32.99
N THR A 437 -10.02 -4.76 33.85
CA THR A 437 -10.06 -6.12 34.43
C THR A 437 -11.24 -6.35 35.36
N ARG A 438 -11.73 -5.31 36.02
CA ARG A 438 -12.81 -5.37 37.02
C ARG A 438 -14.21 -5.15 36.44
N VAL A 439 -14.34 -4.75 35.19
CA VAL A 439 -15.62 -4.41 34.56
C VAL A 439 -16.18 -5.61 33.81
N SER A 440 -17.46 -5.87 33.92
CA SER A 440 -18.12 -6.92 33.14
C SER A 440 -18.12 -6.61 31.64
N GLU A 441 -18.16 -7.65 30.83
CA GLU A 441 -18.14 -7.55 29.38
C GLU A 441 -19.33 -6.77 28.84
N ASP A 442 -20.52 -7.00 29.39
CA ASP A 442 -21.75 -6.31 28.98
C ASP A 442 -21.68 -4.80 29.22
N VAL A 443 -21.09 -4.38 30.34
CA VAL A 443 -20.87 -2.95 30.62
C VAL A 443 -19.92 -2.35 29.62
N LEU A 444 -18.83 -3.04 29.26
CA LEU A 444 -17.90 -2.56 28.24
C LEU A 444 -18.58 -2.39 26.88
N ILE A 445 -19.48 -3.29 26.52
CA ILE A 445 -20.23 -3.20 25.26
C ILE A 445 -21.21 -2.02 25.30
N GLN A 446 -22.00 -1.89 26.40
CA GLN A 446 -23.00 -0.83 26.54
C GLN A 446 -22.38 0.59 26.60
N GLU A 447 -21.15 0.71 27.06
CA GLU A 447 -20.43 1.98 27.11
C GLU A 447 -19.99 2.50 25.73
N SER A 448 -20.03 1.67 24.65
CA SER A 448 -19.58 2.06 23.31
C SER A 448 -20.54 1.59 22.22
N GLY A 449 -21.13 2.54 21.49
CA GLY A 449 -21.98 2.23 20.33
C GLY A 449 -21.23 1.44 19.23
N LYS A 450 -19.90 1.65 19.10
CA LYS A 450 -19.08 0.85 18.20
C LYS A 450 -18.95 -0.60 18.65
N LEU A 451 -18.74 -0.85 19.94
CA LEU A 451 -18.63 -2.23 20.45
C LEU A 451 -19.97 -2.96 20.41
N GLU A 452 -21.05 -2.28 20.71
CA GLU A 452 -22.40 -2.86 20.60
C GLU A 452 -22.66 -3.35 19.16
N PHE A 453 -22.38 -2.51 18.17
CA PHE A 453 -22.51 -2.88 16.76
C PHE A 453 -21.52 -3.97 16.36
N LEU A 454 -20.24 -3.84 16.75
CA LEU A 454 -19.18 -4.76 16.40
C LEU A 454 -19.50 -6.19 16.84
N PHE A 455 -19.91 -6.38 18.10
CA PHE A 455 -20.17 -7.73 18.62
C PHE A 455 -21.42 -8.36 18.00
N LYS A 456 -22.48 -7.58 17.75
CA LYS A 456 -23.63 -8.06 16.97
C LYS A 456 -23.23 -8.49 15.55
N LEU A 457 -22.41 -7.68 14.88
CA LEU A 457 -21.89 -8.01 13.55
C LEU A 457 -21.03 -9.28 13.57
N LEU A 458 -20.10 -9.40 14.53
CA LEU A 458 -19.20 -10.56 14.62
C LEU A 458 -19.97 -11.87 14.91
N GLU A 459 -21.03 -11.82 15.70
CA GLU A 459 -21.90 -12.97 15.97
C GLU A 459 -22.59 -13.45 14.69
N ASN A 460 -23.21 -12.53 13.93
CA ASN A 460 -23.83 -12.85 12.65
C ASN A 460 -22.82 -13.42 11.64
N LEU A 461 -21.65 -12.77 11.49
CA LEU A 461 -20.62 -13.24 10.58
C LEU A 461 -20.07 -14.63 10.93
N ARG A 462 -20.00 -14.95 12.21
CA ARG A 462 -19.61 -16.28 12.66
C ARG A 462 -20.68 -17.33 12.31
N GLU A 463 -21.96 -17.02 12.50
CA GLU A 463 -23.08 -17.90 12.15
C GLU A 463 -23.15 -18.16 10.64
N GLU A 464 -22.82 -17.14 9.83
CA GLU A 464 -22.71 -17.25 8.39
C GLU A 464 -21.42 -17.96 7.90
N GLY A 465 -20.52 -18.33 8.80
CA GLY A 465 -19.26 -19.03 8.48
C GLY A 465 -18.18 -18.13 7.86
N HIS A 466 -18.25 -16.82 8.09
CA HIS A 466 -17.27 -15.87 7.62
C HIS A 466 -16.07 -15.71 8.55
N ARG A 467 -14.90 -15.44 7.97
CA ARG A 467 -13.67 -15.14 8.71
C ARG A 467 -13.39 -13.65 8.65
N CYS A 468 -13.18 -13.03 9.81
CA CYS A 468 -13.11 -11.57 9.94
C CYS A 468 -11.75 -11.08 10.42
N LEU A 469 -11.25 -10.00 9.79
CA LEU A 469 -10.11 -9.20 10.28
C LEU A 469 -10.64 -7.95 10.97
N VAL A 470 -10.25 -7.72 12.22
CA VAL A 470 -10.61 -6.51 12.97
C VAL A 470 -9.38 -5.65 13.18
N PHE A 471 -9.39 -4.47 12.59
CA PHE A 471 -8.31 -3.50 12.67
C PHE A 471 -8.62 -2.37 13.64
N SER A 472 -7.68 -2.06 14.53
CA SER A 472 -7.70 -0.84 15.33
C SER A 472 -6.30 -0.22 15.43
N LYS A 473 -6.24 1.11 15.54
CA LYS A 473 -5.01 1.85 15.84
C LYS A 473 -4.63 1.79 17.30
N SER A 474 -5.61 1.63 18.16
CA SER A 474 -5.48 1.64 19.61
C SER A 474 -5.25 0.23 20.13
N LEU A 475 -4.06 -0.03 20.70
CA LEU A 475 -3.80 -1.29 21.40
C LEU A 475 -4.74 -1.44 22.61
N LYS A 476 -5.07 -0.34 23.30
CA LYS A 476 -6.03 -0.35 24.40
C LYS A 476 -7.43 -0.80 23.92
N MET A 477 -7.85 -0.38 22.71
CA MET A 477 -9.12 -0.85 22.13
C MET A 477 -9.08 -2.34 21.81
N LEU A 478 -7.97 -2.83 21.24
CA LEU A 478 -7.78 -4.26 21.01
C LEU A 478 -7.81 -5.06 22.32
N ASN A 479 -7.27 -4.52 23.42
CA ASN A 479 -7.34 -5.14 24.75
C ASN A 479 -8.79 -5.25 25.26
N ILE A 480 -9.61 -4.22 25.06
CA ILE A 480 -11.04 -4.24 25.43
C ILE A 480 -11.77 -5.31 24.60
N ILE A 481 -11.56 -5.33 23.27
CA ILE A 481 -12.17 -6.32 22.38
C ILE A 481 -11.75 -7.73 22.79
N GLU A 482 -10.46 -7.96 23.02
CA GLU A 482 -9.94 -9.26 23.45
C GLU A 482 -10.53 -9.73 24.77
N LYS A 483 -10.69 -8.82 25.76
CA LYS A 483 -11.32 -9.15 27.03
C LYS A 483 -12.76 -9.66 26.83
N ILE A 484 -13.54 -8.98 26.01
CA ILE A 484 -14.92 -9.36 25.72
C ILE A 484 -14.97 -10.71 24.97
N LEU A 485 -14.03 -10.96 24.06
CA LEU A 485 -13.95 -12.22 23.32
C LEU A 485 -13.66 -13.44 24.20
N ARG A 486 -12.92 -13.26 25.31
CA ARG A 486 -12.60 -14.35 26.24
C ARG A 486 -13.85 -14.98 26.87
N GLY A 487 -14.91 -14.20 27.12
CA GLY A 487 -16.20 -14.69 27.63
C GLY A 487 -17.14 -15.21 26.55
N ARG A 488 -16.76 -15.15 25.28
CA ARG A 488 -17.62 -15.50 24.14
C ARG A 488 -17.04 -16.67 23.31
N ARG A 489 -17.89 -17.35 22.56
CA ARG A 489 -17.51 -18.52 21.74
C ARG A 489 -16.80 -18.14 20.43
N PHE A 490 -15.72 -17.32 20.51
CA PHE A 490 -14.87 -17.01 19.36
C PHE A 490 -13.52 -17.70 19.49
N ARG A 491 -12.95 -18.13 18.37
CA ARG A 491 -11.55 -18.51 18.28
C ARG A 491 -10.80 -17.42 17.49
N TRP A 492 -9.88 -16.76 18.14
CA TRP A 492 -9.18 -15.63 17.55
C TRP A 492 -7.67 -15.74 17.66
N LYS A 493 -7.00 -15.04 16.77
CA LYS A 493 -5.58 -14.71 16.86
C LYS A 493 -5.43 -13.21 17.02
N ARG A 494 -4.29 -12.77 17.54
CA ARG A 494 -3.94 -11.35 17.67
C ARG A 494 -2.53 -11.10 17.19
N LEU A 495 -2.32 -10.00 16.46
CA LEU A 495 -1.00 -9.56 16.00
C LEU A 495 -0.90 -8.04 16.08
N ASP A 496 -0.01 -7.56 16.92
CA ASP A 496 0.26 -6.14 17.10
C ASP A 496 1.76 -5.84 17.27
N GLY A 497 2.10 -4.61 17.68
CA GLY A 497 3.49 -4.16 17.81
C GLY A 497 4.25 -4.74 19.01
N SER A 498 3.60 -5.44 19.94
CA SER A 498 4.25 -6.05 21.10
C SER A 498 5.01 -7.34 20.75
N ILE A 499 4.59 -8.03 19.70
CA ILE A 499 5.25 -9.22 19.19
C ILE A 499 6.44 -8.78 18.33
N HIS A 500 7.66 -8.92 18.84
CA HIS A 500 8.87 -8.45 18.14
C HIS A 500 9.53 -9.54 17.29
N ASP A 501 9.36 -10.80 17.68
CA ASP A 501 9.93 -11.92 16.93
C ASP A 501 9.20 -12.13 15.60
N MET A 502 9.97 -12.14 14.52
CA MET A 502 9.44 -12.33 13.17
C MET A 502 8.96 -13.75 12.93
N THR A 503 9.61 -14.74 13.56
CA THR A 503 9.24 -16.17 13.47
C THR A 503 7.88 -16.40 14.15
N GLU A 504 7.69 -15.84 15.32
CA GLU A 504 6.41 -15.90 16.04
C GLU A 504 5.27 -15.23 15.24
N ARG A 505 5.54 -14.08 14.62
CA ARG A 505 4.58 -13.40 13.75
C ARG A 505 4.16 -14.26 12.56
N GLU A 506 5.13 -14.91 11.91
CA GLU A 506 4.86 -15.80 10.77
C GLU A 506 4.05 -17.02 11.20
N ALA A 507 4.36 -17.61 12.35
CA ALA A 507 3.61 -18.73 12.89
C ALA A 507 2.14 -18.35 13.16
N ILE A 508 1.88 -17.21 13.81
CA ILE A 508 0.52 -16.73 14.06
C ILE A 508 -0.27 -16.53 12.76
N ILE A 509 0.38 -15.99 11.72
CA ILE A 509 -0.25 -15.76 10.41
C ILE A 509 -0.54 -17.08 9.73
N GLN A 510 0.39 -18.04 9.74
CA GLN A 510 0.22 -19.35 9.15
C GLN A 510 -0.89 -20.13 9.86
N ASP A 511 -0.94 -20.12 11.19
CA ASP A 511 -2.01 -20.74 11.97
C ASP A 511 -3.37 -20.18 11.54
N PHE A 512 -3.51 -18.86 11.45
CA PHE A 512 -4.76 -18.25 10.99
C PHE A 512 -5.09 -18.61 9.54
N GLN A 513 -4.12 -18.78 8.66
CA GLN A 513 -4.38 -19.12 7.25
C GLN A 513 -4.74 -20.59 7.06
N GLN A 514 -4.13 -21.50 7.83
CA GLN A 514 -4.26 -22.95 7.64
C GLN A 514 -5.39 -23.57 8.48
N ASP A 515 -5.69 -23.01 9.64
CA ASP A 515 -6.73 -23.52 10.55
C ASP A 515 -8.02 -22.68 10.41
N ASP A 516 -9.02 -23.23 9.72
CA ASP A 516 -10.32 -22.59 9.51
C ASP A 516 -11.17 -22.46 10.78
N SER A 517 -10.76 -23.09 11.89
CA SER A 517 -11.43 -22.92 13.17
C SER A 517 -11.28 -21.50 13.77
N TYR A 518 -10.23 -20.78 13.36
CA TYR A 518 -10.09 -19.36 13.71
C TYR A 518 -10.99 -18.50 12.84
N ASN A 519 -12.02 -17.91 13.43
CA ASN A 519 -12.98 -17.04 12.76
C ASN A 519 -12.65 -15.56 12.87
N LEU A 520 -11.71 -15.18 13.76
CA LEU A 520 -11.38 -13.77 14.00
C LEU A 520 -9.87 -13.54 14.12
N PHE A 521 -9.38 -12.45 13.53
CA PHE A 521 -8.01 -11.99 13.68
C PHE A 521 -7.98 -10.51 14.08
N LEU A 522 -7.47 -10.23 15.28
CA LEU A 522 -7.29 -8.89 15.81
C LEU A 522 -5.94 -8.32 15.36
N LEU A 523 -5.94 -7.17 14.74
CA LEU A 523 -4.76 -6.58 14.12
C LEU A 523 -4.61 -5.10 14.50
N SER A 524 -3.40 -4.70 14.88
CA SER A 524 -3.13 -3.27 14.90
C SER A 524 -2.95 -2.74 13.47
N THR A 525 -3.56 -1.59 13.14
CA THR A 525 -3.50 -1.01 11.79
C THR A 525 -2.08 -0.79 11.28
N LYS A 526 -1.13 -0.48 12.18
CA LYS A 526 0.29 -0.34 11.83
C LYS A 526 0.93 -1.65 11.37
N VAL A 527 0.66 -2.73 12.07
CA VAL A 527 1.20 -4.07 11.75
C VAL A 527 0.47 -4.65 10.55
N GLY A 528 -0.85 -4.51 10.49
CA GLY A 528 -1.65 -4.91 9.33
C GLY A 528 -1.24 -4.19 8.05
N GLY A 529 -0.69 -2.98 8.13
CA GLY A 529 -0.12 -2.24 6.99
C GLY A 529 1.18 -2.84 6.42
N THR A 530 1.85 -3.78 7.11
CA THR A 530 3.18 -4.28 6.73
C THR A 530 3.14 -5.61 5.99
N GLY A 531 2.88 -5.61 4.68
CA GLY A 531 3.18 -6.72 3.75
C GLY A 531 2.57 -8.10 4.02
N LEU A 532 1.69 -8.25 5.00
CA LEU A 532 1.06 -9.51 5.36
C LEU A 532 0.16 -10.04 4.24
N ASN A 533 0.03 -11.35 4.11
CA ASN A 533 -0.93 -12.00 3.24
C ASN A 533 -2.03 -12.62 4.11
N LEU A 534 -3.27 -12.15 4.01
CA LEU A 534 -4.40 -12.56 4.85
C LEU A 534 -5.64 -12.90 3.99
N THR A 535 -5.41 -13.61 2.89
CA THR A 535 -6.48 -14.01 1.94
C THR A 535 -7.46 -15.03 2.49
N GLY A 536 -7.16 -15.68 3.62
CA GLY A 536 -8.08 -16.58 4.30
C GLY A 536 -9.30 -15.89 4.94
N ALA A 537 -9.32 -14.56 5.02
CA ALA A 537 -10.45 -13.80 5.54
C ALA A 537 -11.18 -13.04 4.41
N ASP A 538 -12.49 -12.96 4.53
CA ASP A 538 -13.38 -12.30 3.55
C ASP A 538 -14.17 -11.13 4.13
N ARG A 539 -14.09 -10.89 5.44
CA ARG A 539 -14.70 -9.76 6.13
C ARG A 539 -13.65 -8.93 6.83
N ILE A 540 -13.79 -7.61 6.75
CA ILE A 540 -12.83 -6.67 7.35
C ILE A 540 -13.60 -5.61 8.11
N VAL A 541 -13.24 -5.38 9.36
CA VAL A 541 -13.79 -4.30 10.17
C VAL A 541 -12.68 -3.31 10.53
N ILE A 542 -12.87 -2.04 10.20
CA ILE A 542 -12.02 -0.93 10.64
C ILE A 542 -12.78 -0.21 11.76
N VAL A 543 -12.33 -0.42 13.00
CA VAL A 543 -13.01 0.10 14.19
C VAL A 543 -12.85 1.61 14.31
N ASP A 544 -11.66 2.13 14.04
CA ASP A 544 -11.29 3.53 14.18
C ASP A 544 -10.64 4.09 12.92
N PRO A 545 -11.29 5.04 12.20
CA PRO A 545 -10.77 5.58 10.94
C PRO A 545 -9.46 6.32 11.15
N SER A 546 -8.53 6.18 10.20
CA SER A 546 -7.24 6.88 10.20
C SER A 546 -7.39 8.31 9.68
N TRP A 547 -6.51 9.23 10.10
CA TRP A 547 -6.39 10.56 9.45
C TRP A 547 -5.97 10.46 7.98
N ASN A 548 -5.26 9.39 7.63
CA ASN A 548 -4.80 9.10 6.27
C ASN A 548 -5.54 7.89 5.71
N PRO A 549 -6.35 8.04 4.65
CA PRO A 549 -7.11 6.94 4.06
C PRO A 549 -6.21 5.82 3.54
N SER A 550 -5.00 6.15 3.07
CA SER A 550 -4.04 5.16 2.58
C SER A 550 -3.69 4.09 3.62
N THR A 551 -3.67 4.45 4.91
CA THR A 551 -3.37 3.49 5.99
C THR A 551 -4.48 2.45 6.11
N ASP A 552 -5.74 2.86 6.03
CA ASP A 552 -6.90 1.98 6.11
C ASP A 552 -7.00 1.12 4.83
N ASN A 553 -6.76 1.71 3.68
CA ASN A 553 -6.75 1.00 2.39
C ASN A 553 -5.58 0.00 2.32
N GLN A 554 -4.43 0.29 2.96
CA GLN A 554 -3.34 -0.67 3.10
C GLN A 554 -3.75 -1.90 3.91
N ALA A 555 -4.45 -1.71 5.03
CA ALA A 555 -4.97 -2.80 5.85
C ALA A 555 -5.97 -3.67 5.06
N VAL A 556 -6.91 -3.05 4.33
CA VAL A 556 -7.86 -3.74 3.45
C VAL A 556 -7.15 -4.53 2.35
N GLY A 557 -6.11 -3.97 1.75
CA GLY A 557 -5.31 -4.60 0.70
C GLY A 557 -4.58 -5.88 1.13
N ARG A 558 -4.58 -6.24 2.41
CA ARG A 558 -4.00 -7.50 2.92
C ARG A 558 -4.90 -8.71 2.69
N ALA A 559 -6.20 -8.54 2.73
CA ALA A 559 -7.18 -9.59 2.40
C ALA A 559 -7.64 -9.51 0.94
N TYR A 560 -7.85 -8.29 0.41
CA TYR A 560 -8.27 -8.08 -0.96
C TYR A 560 -7.07 -8.01 -1.92
N ARG A 561 -6.58 -9.17 -2.35
CA ARG A 561 -5.44 -9.29 -3.27
C ARG A 561 -5.54 -10.57 -4.12
N ILE A 562 -4.65 -10.71 -5.09
CA ILE A 562 -4.56 -11.92 -5.92
C ILE A 562 -4.42 -13.16 -5.02
N GLY A 563 -5.27 -14.15 -5.24
CA GLY A 563 -5.41 -15.35 -4.41
C GLY A 563 -6.63 -15.33 -3.47
N GLN A 564 -7.37 -14.23 -3.39
CA GLN A 564 -8.67 -14.18 -2.72
C GLN A 564 -9.76 -14.82 -3.60
N THR A 565 -10.47 -15.77 -3.05
CA THR A 565 -11.52 -16.53 -3.75
C THR A 565 -12.94 -16.11 -3.39
N LYS A 566 -13.10 -15.39 -2.26
CA LYS A 566 -14.40 -14.94 -1.75
C LYS A 566 -14.59 -13.44 -1.94
N SER A 567 -15.82 -12.98 -2.10
CA SER A 567 -16.15 -11.54 -2.11
C SER A 567 -15.83 -10.89 -0.77
N VAL A 568 -15.09 -9.78 -0.81
CA VAL A 568 -14.62 -9.10 0.39
C VAL A 568 -15.56 -7.95 0.73
N ILE A 569 -16.04 -7.91 1.99
CA ILE A 569 -16.82 -6.78 2.52
C ILE A 569 -16.00 -6.08 3.61
N VAL A 570 -15.91 -4.77 3.50
CA VAL A 570 -15.21 -3.89 4.45
C VAL A 570 -16.23 -3.05 5.20
N TYR A 571 -16.22 -3.13 6.52
CA TYR A 571 -17.05 -2.31 7.41
C TYR A 571 -16.19 -1.24 8.06
N ARG A 572 -16.50 0.03 7.82
CA ARG A 572 -15.84 1.18 8.45
C ARG A 572 -16.77 1.78 9.50
N LEU A 573 -16.39 1.69 10.78
CA LEU A 573 -17.22 2.16 11.89
C LEU A 573 -16.94 3.64 12.15
N ILE A 574 -17.97 4.48 12.06
CA ILE A 574 -17.85 5.93 12.24
C ILE A 574 -18.94 6.42 13.19
N THR A 575 -18.55 7.12 14.24
CA THR A 575 -19.48 7.70 15.20
C THR A 575 -20.04 9.01 14.68
N CYS A 576 -21.37 9.07 14.46
CA CYS A 576 -22.11 10.22 13.94
C CYS A 576 -22.02 11.45 14.84
N GLY A 577 -22.07 12.65 14.23
CA GLY A 577 -22.11 13.92 14.95
C GLY A 577 -20.80 14.28 15.67
N THR A 578 -19.71 13.57 15.41
CA THR A 578 -18.45 13.69 16.14
C THR A 578 -17.26 14.12 15.26
N VAL A 579 -16.09 14.18 15.88
CA VAL A 579 -14.84 14.42 15.16
C VAL A 579 -14.55 13.35 14.10
N GLU A 580 -15.01 12.11 14.29
CA GLU A 580 -14.78 11.01 13.33
C GLU A 580 -15.49 11.26 11.99
N GLU A 581 -16.71 11.77 12.03
CA GLU A 581 -17.40 12.18 10.80
C GLU A 581 -16.58 13.22 10.02
N LYS A 582 -16.01 14.21 10.71
CA LYS A 582 -15.13 15.21 10.07
C LYS A 582 -13.84 14.61 9.52
N ILE A 583 -13.27 13.63 10.24
CA ILE A 583 -12.09 12.87 9.77
C ILE A 583 -12.43 12.12 8.49
N TYR A 584 -13.56 11.40 8.47
CA TYR A 584 -13.98 10.62 7.30
C TYR A 584 -14.28 11.52 6.09
N ARG A 585 -15.01 12.61 6.25
CA ARG A 585 -15.24 13.59 5.18
C ARG A 585 -13.91 14.11 4.60
N ARG A 586 -12.91 14.28 5.44
CA ARG A 586 -11.56 14.69 5.00
C ARG A 586 -10.79 13.58 4.31
N GLN A 587 -11.01 12.31 4.67
CA GLN A 587 -10.47 11.17 3.94
C GLN A 587 -11.04 11.12 2.51
N VAL A 588 -12.36 11.22 2.37
CA VAL A 588 -13.04 11.26 1.07
C VAL A 588 -12.49 12.37 0.18
N PHE A 589 -12.32 13.58 0.73
CA PHE A 589 -11.71 14.69 -0.01
C PHE A 589 -10.28 14.39 -0.47
N LYS A 590 -9.44 13.76 0.37
CA LYS A 590 -8.09 13.36 -0.01
C LYS A 590 -8.08 12.28 -1.09
N GLU A 591 -8.99 11.32 -1.04
CA GLU A 591 -9.10 10.27 -2.06
C GLU A 591 -9.53 10.85 -3.41
N SER A 592 -10.47 11.79 -3.42
CA SER A 592 -10.85 12.52 -4.62
C SER A 592 -9.66 13.29 -5.22
N LEU A 593 -8.84 13.93 -4.39
CA LEU A 593 -7.60 14.59 -4.80
C LEU A 593 -6.64 13.63 -5.52
N ILE A 594 -6.44 12.46 -4.95
CA ILE A 594 -5.55 11.42 -5.50
C ILE A 594 -6.08 10.94 -6.86
N LYS A 595 -7.37 10.62 -6.95
CA LYS A 595 -8.01 10.14 -8.18
C LYS A 595 -7.82 11.12 -9.35
N GLN A 596 -8.06 12.40 -9.14
CA GLN A 596 -7.90 13.40 -10.20
C GLN A 596 -6.44 13.60 -10.64
N THR A 597 -5.49 13.51 -9.72
CA THR A 597 -4.06 13.70 -10.04
C THR A 597 -3.46 12.46 -10.72
N THR A 598 -3.99 11.26 -10.46
CA THR A 598 -3.53 9.99 -11.04
C THR A 598 -4.33 9.57 -12.29
N GLY A 599 -5.25 10.41 -12.79
CA GLY A 599 -5.87 10.22 -14.10
C GLY A 599 -7.15 9.39 -14.13
N ASN A 600 -7.93 9.37 -13.05
CA ASN A 600 -9.16 8.58 -12.96
C ASN A 600 -10.38 9.45 -12.69
N SER A 601 -10.98 9.99 -13.75
CA SER A 601 -12.27 10.66 -13.72
C SER A 601 -13.41 9.65 -13.98
N ASP A 602 -13.78 8.86 -12.97
CA ASP A 602 -15.14 8.32 -12.92
C ASP A 602 -15.96 9.29 -12.07
N GLU A 603 -16.82 10.06 -12.72
CA GLU A 603 -17.65 11.11 -12.10
C GLU A 603 -18.76 10.57 -11.16
N ASP A 604 -18.92 9.25 -11.03
CA ASP A 604 -20.14 8.64 -10.46
C ASP A 604 -20.03 8.07 -9.03
N THR A 605 -19.03 8.43 -8.22
CA THR A 605 -18.86 7.68 -6.96
C THR A 605 -19.33 8.42 -5.69
N TYR A 606 -19.88 9.64 -5.76
CA TYR A 606 -20.35 10.36 -4.56
C TYR A 606 -21.64 11.16 -4.83
N ARG A 607 -22.75 10.44 -4.95
CA ARG A 607 -24.08 10.98 -4.63
C ARG A 607 -24.53 10.52 -3.26
#